data_d96f5e6f5ba2d53920897c285fedc580
#
_entry.id   d96f5e6f5ba2d53920897c285fedc580
#
_cell.length_a   1.000
_cell.length_b   1.000
_cell.length_c   1.000
_cell.angle_alpha   90.00
_cell.angle_beta   90.00
_cell.angle_gamma   90.00
#
_symmetry.space_group_name_H-M   'P 1'
#
loop_
_entity.id
_entity.type
_entity.pdbx_description
1 polymer ?
#
loop_
_entity_poly.entity_id
_entity_poly.type
_entity_poly.pdbx_seq_one_letter_code
_entity_poly.pdbx_strand_id
1 'polypeptide(L)'
;MDEQTLDIFSAARARRDVGRIREAVAEVKAGDIARVLVRSPRYGLYAIEGAVRIGVGGQPLVGDVILATSAEIQRIDLGIPTPEPALSADVVDPSTLPHGTPVRVTFVTPTAATFAVTGPITAGNDRFLLVGSWIVADDRAIAPRVVSIERLDDVDLHVVNVPPLRSVLVDADA
;
A
#
# COMPACT_ATOMS: atom_id res chain seq x y z
N MET A 1 -2.90 16.42 -4.35
CA MET A 1 -2.82 14.98 -4.69
C MET A 1 -2.14 14.85 -6.03
N ASP A 2 -1.20 13.96 -6.10
CA ASP A 2 -0.45 13.69 -7.32
C ASP A 2 -1.36 13.01 -8.35
N GLU A 3 -1.33 13.51 -9.58
CA GLU A 3 -2.06 12.96 -10.72
C GLU A 3 -1.79 11.45 -10.91
N GLN A 4 -0.58 11.01 -10.56
CA GLN A 4 -0.18 9.61 -10.58
C GLN A 4 -0.89 8.76 -9.54
N THR A 5 -1.23 9.31 -8.37
CA THR A 5 -1.97 8.59 -7.34
C THR A 5 -3.43 8.36 -7.75
N LEU A 6 -4.05 9.35 -8.41
CA LEU A 6 -5.37 9.19 -9.02
C LEU A 6 -5.38 8.10 -10.09
N ASP A 7 -4.34 8.06 -10.90
CA ASP A 7 -4.23 7.10 -12.02
C ASP A 7 -4.17 5.64 -11.53
N ILE A 8 -3.56 5.36 -10.37
CA ILE A 8 -3.52 4.01 -9.79
C ILE A 8 -4.92 3.45 -9.54
N PHE A 9 -5.79 4.24 -8.93
CA PHE A 9 -7.14 3.77 -8.61
C PHE A 9 -8.06 3.79 -9.82
N SER A 10 -7.84 4.67 -10.78
CA SER A 10 -8.50 4.62 -12.09
C SER A 10 -8.14 3.34 -12.85
N ALA A 11 -6.90 2.91 -12.75
CA ALA A 11 -6.43 1.64 -13.32
C ALA A 11 -7.09 0.41 -12.67
N ALA A 12 -7.63 0.53 -11.47
CA ALA A 12 -8.39 -0.55 -10.83
C ALA A 12 -9.67 -0.94 -11.59
N ARG A 13 -10.20 -0.03 -12.39
CA ARG A 13 -11.33 -0.27 -13.30
C ARG A 13 -10.89 -0.93 -14.61
N ALA A 14 -9.62 -0.82 -14.95
CA ALA A 14 -9.07 -1.45 -16.14
C ALA A 14 -8.93 -2.97 -15.94
N ARG A 15 -9.02 -3.68 -17.05
CA ARG A 15 -8.77 -5.12 -17.04
C ARG A 15 -7.30 -5.40 -16.65
N ARG A 16 -7.11 -6.32 -15.70
CA ARG A 16 -5.80 -6.80 -15.31
C ARG A 16 -5.04 -7.35 -16.53
N ASP A 17 -3.86 -6.84 -16.78
CA ASP A 17 -2.99 -7.25 -17.88
C ASP A 17 -1.85 -8.15 -17.36
N VAL A 18 -2.05 -9.45 -17.44
CA VAL A 18 -1.07 -10.46 -16.97
C VAL A 18 0.23 -10.40 -17.77
N GLY A 19 0.16 -10.07 -19.05
CA GLY A 19 1.34 -9.90 -19.90
C GLY A 19 2.26 -8.81 -19.41
N ARG A 20 1.72 -7.62 -19.13
CA ARG A 20 2.48 -6.50 -18.58
C ARG A 20 3.03 -6.78 -17.19
N ILE A 21 2.26 -7.45 -16.34
CA ILE A 21 2.75 -7.87 -15.00
C ILE A 21 3.95 -8.80 -15.16
N ARG A 22 3.87 -9.78 -16.03
CA ARG A 22 4.94 -10.73 -16.31
C ARG A 22 6.21 -10.04 -16.83
N GLU A 23 6.06 -9.10 -17.75
CA GLU A 23 7.17 -8.32 -18.28
C GLU A 23 7.84 -7.52 -17.16
N ALA A 24 7.07 -6.81 -16.32
CA ALA A 24 7.60 -6.05 -15.20
C ALA A 24 8.37 -6.94 -14.21
N VAL A 25 7.84 -8.12 -13.87
CA VAL A 25 8.51 -9.08 -12.98
C VAL A 25 9.84 -9.57 -13.58
N ALA A 26 9.90 -9.76 -14.89
CA ALA A 26 11.11 -10.19 -15.59
C ALA A 26 12.18 -9.10 -15.70
N GLU A 27 11.76 -7.83 -15.78
CA GLU A 27 12.66 -6.68 -15.97
C GLU A 27 13.18 -6.07 -14.68
N VAL A 28 12.46 -6.26 -13.57
CA VAL A 28 12.75 -5.62 -12.29
C VAL A 28 14.12 -6.03 -11.73
N LYS A 29 14.83 -5.04 -11.17
CA LYS A 29 16.13 -5.22 -10.53
C LYS A 29 16.11 -4.66 -9.10
N ALA A 30 16.99 -5.18 -8.26
CA ALA A 30 17.21 -4.63 -6.93
C ALA A 30 17.58 -3.13 -7.03
N GLY A 31 16.92 -2.30 -6.23
CA GLY A 31 17.11 -0.85 -6.23
C GLY A 31 16.15 -0.08 -7.17
N ASP A 32 15.47 -0.74 -8.09
CA ASP A 32 14.39 -0.10 -8.86
C ASP A 32 13.31 0.40 -7.92
N ILE A 33 12.71 1.55 -8.22
CA ILE A 33 11.55 2.05 -7.50
C ILE A 33 10.29 1.58 -8.24
N ALA A 34 9.47 0.81 -7.56
CA ALA A 34 8.27 0.22 -8.13
C ALA A 34 7.03 0.62 -7.34
N ARG A 35 5.91 0.64 -8.05
CA ARG A 35 4.55 0.77 -7.50
C ARG A 35 3.77 -0.48 -7.85
N VAL A 36 3.17 -1.09 -6.85
CA VAL A 36 2.40 -2.32 -7.02
C VAL A 36 0.99 -2.08 -6.54
N LEU A 37 0.02 -2.30 -7.43
CA LEU A 37 -1.40 -2.28 -7.08
C LEU A 37 -1.83 -3.69 -6.71
N VAL A 38 -2.33 -3.84 -5.48
CA VAL A 38 -2.72 -5.13 -4.90
C VAL A 38 -4.20 -5.12 -4.56
N ARG A 39 -4.90 -6.17 -4.94
CA ARG A 39 -6.28 -6.43 -4.51
C ARG A 39 -6.26 -7.60 -3.54
N SER A 40 -6.38 -7.29 -2.27
CA SER A 40 -6.38 -8.29 -1.21
C SER A 40 -7.81 -8.57 -0.74
N PRO A 41 -8.21 -9.84 -0.57
CA PRO A 41 -9.48 -10.19 0.06
C PRO A 41 -9.59 -9.67 1.49
N ARG A 42 -8.47 -9.54 2.19
CA ARG A 42 -8.41 -9.12 3.58
C ARG A 42 -8.31 -7.61 3.77
N TYR A 43 -7.49 -6.94 2.95
CA TYR A 43 -7.14 -5.53 3.13
C TYR A 43 -7.74 -4.58 2.09
N GLY A 44 -8.48 -5.10 1.11
CA GLY A 44 -9.02 -4.32 0.00
C GLY A 44 -7.97 -3.99 -1.07
N LEU A 45 -8.24 -2.96 -1.84
CA LEU A 45 -7.32 -2.45 -2.85
C LEU A 45 -6.35 -1.46 -2.21
N TYR A 46 -5.06 -1.70 -2.37
CA TYR A 46 -4.04 -0.76 -1.95
C TYR A 46 -2.85 -0.79 -2.91
N ALA A 47 -2.07 0.28 -2.90
CA ALA A 47 -0.84 0.37 -3.65
C ALA A 47 0.35 0.51 -2.69
N ILE A 48 1.44 -0.17 -2.98
CA ILE A 48 2.70 -0.01 -2.28
C ILE A 48 3.77 0.52 -3.23
N GLU A 49 4.53 1.51 -2.78
CA GLU A 49 5.59 2.15 -3.55
C GLU A 49 6.90 2.12 -2.76
N GLY A 50 7.97 1.69 -3.39
CA GLY A 50 9.27 1.67 -2.73
C GLY A 50 10.35 0.98 -3.56
N ALA A 51 11.54 0.89 -2.98
CA ALA A 51 12.65 0.21 -3.62
C ALA A 51 12.45 -1.31 -3.63
N VAL A 52 12.71 -1.90 -4.76
CA VAL A 52 12.72 -3.35 -4.92
C VAL A 52 13.95 -3.94 -4.21
N ARG A 53 13.72 -4.93 -3.41
CA ARG A 53 14.77 -5.76 -2.81
C ARG A 53 14.60 -7.22 -3.24
N ILE A 54 15.69 -7.96 -3.20
CA ILE A 54 15.65 -9.39 -3.49
C ILE A 54 15.60 -10.15 -2.17
N GLY A 55 14.58 -10.97 -2.00
CA GLY A 55 14.40 -11.81 -0.83
C GLY A 55 15.35 -13.01 -0.80
N VAL A 56 15.29 -13.77 0.30
CA VAL A 56 16.15 -14.93 0.53
C VAL A 56 16.01 -16.01 -0.56
N GLY A 57 14.81 -16.15 -1.12
CA GLY A 57 14.53 -17.09 -2.22
C GLY A 57 14.81 -16.56 -3.63
N GLY A 58 15.44 -15.38 -3.75
CA GLY A 58 15.69 -14.73 -5.06
C GLY A 58 14.46 -13.99 -5.62
N GLN A 59 13.38 -13.85 -4.85
CA GLN A 59 12.16 -13.17 -5.29
C GLN A 59 12.29 -11.66 -5.10
N PRO A 60 11.85 -10.85 -6.10
CA PRO A 60 11.77 -9.42 -5.92
C PRO A 60 10.59 -9.05 -5.02
N LEU A 61 10.80 -8.09 -4.12
CA LEU A 61 9.83 -7.62 -3.14
C LEU A 61 9.80 -6.09 -3.10
N VAL A 62 8.61 -5.53 -2.89
CA VAL A 62 8.42 -4.16 -2.44
C VAL A 62 7.69 -4.20 -1.10
N GLY A 63 8.31 -3.71 -0.04
CA GLY A 63 7.78 -3.94 1.31
C GLY A 63 7.67 -5.44 1.61
N ASP A 64 6.46 -5.90 1.89
CA ASP A 64 6.13 -7.32 2.10
C ASP A 64 5.50 -8.00 0.86
N VAL A 65 5.32 -7.25 -0.22
CA VAL A 65 4.67 -7.75 -1.44
C VAL A 65 5.69 -8.38 -2.38
N ILE A 66 5.52 -9.67 -2.64
CA ILE A 66 6.31 -10.39 -3.64
C ILE A 66 5.80 -10.02 -5.04
N LEU A 67 6.70 -9.54 -5.89
CA LEU A 67 6.38 -9.23 -7.28
C LEU A 67 6.26 -10.52 -8.08
N ALA A 68 5.03 -10.90 -8.39
CA ALA A 68 4.70 -12.13 -9.09
C ALA A 68 3.45 -11.93 -9.94
N THR A 69 3.09 -12.94 -10.71
CA THR A 69 1.86 -12.95 -11.52
C THR A 69 0.63 -13.43 -10.73
N SER A 70 0.67 -13.40 -9.40
CA SER A 70 -0.45 -13.82 -8.56
C SER A 70 -1.72 -13.02 -8.83
N ALA A 71 -2.87 -13.62 -8.54
CA ALA A 71 -4.18 -12.99 -8.80
C ALA A 71 -4.41 -11.71 -7.99
N GLU A 72 -3.70 -11.50 -6.90
CA GLU A 72 -3.80 -10.31 -6.06
C GLU A 72 -3.12 -9.09 -6.68
N ILE A 73 -2.07 -9.29 -7.48
CA ILE A 73 -1.37 -8.19 -8.14
C ILE A 73 -2.15 -7.76 -9.38
N GLN A 74 -2.55 -6.50 -9.42
CA GLN A 74 -3.34 -5.92 -10.50
C GLN A 74 -2.47 -5.16 -11.50
N ARG A 75 -1.41 -4.50 -11.02
CA ARG A 75 -0.51 -3.69 -11.85
C ARG A 75 0.85 -3.55 -11.16
N ILE A 76 1.90 -3.47 -11.96
CA ILE A 76 3.26 -3.12 -11.53
C ILE A 76 3.78 -2.01 -12.44
N ASP A 77 4.17 -0.88 -11.85
CA ASP A 77 4.84 0.22 -12.53
C ASP A 77 6.28 0.34 -12.03
N LEU A 78 7.24 0.36 -12.94
CA LEU A 78 8.66 0.54 -12.65
C LEU A 78 9.12 1.95 -12.98
N GLY A 79 10.23 2.38 -12.38
CA GLY A 79 10.84 3.67 -12.68
C GLY A 79 10.06 4.87 -12.15
N ILE A 80 9.26 4.68 -11.13
CA ILE A 80 8.56 5.77 -10.45
C ILE A 80 9.51 6.56 -9.53
N PRO A 81 9.18 7.81 -9.14
CA PRO A 81 9.95 8.56 -8.16
C PRO A 81 9.97 7.86 -6.79
N THR A 82 11.06 8.03 -6.05
CA THR A 82 11.12 7.58 -4.66
C THR A 82 10.01 8.25 -3.84
N PRO A 83 9.24 7.50 -3.04
CA PRO A 83 8.19 8.08 -2.20
C PRO A 83 8.76 9.10 -1.21
N GLU A 84 8.09 10.23 -1.10
CA GLU A 84 8.44 11.30 -0.17
C GLU A 84 7.33 11.48 0.86
N PRO A 85 7.67 11.80 2.13
CA PRO A 85 6.68 12.16 3.14
C PRO A 85 5.89 13.39 2.73
N ALA A 86 4.60 13.44 3.10
CA ALA A 86 3.81 14.65 2.98
C ALA A 86 4.42 15.79 3.80
N LEU A 87 4.20 17.03 3.36
CA LEU A 87 4.53 18.21 4.14
C LEU A 87 3.76 18.17 5.48
N SER A 88 4.34 18.75 6.53
CA SER A 88 3.75 18.70 7.89
C SER A 88 2.31 19.23 7.98
N ALA A 89 1.90 20.11 7.08
CA ALA A 89 0.53 20.60 6.99
C ALA A 89 -0.49 19.53 6.51
N ASP A 90 -0.02 18.48 5.83
CA ASP A 90 -0.84 17.43 5.27
C ASP A 90 -0.91 16.18 6.17
N VAL A 91 -0.16 16.21 7.27
CA VAL A 91 -0.14 15.10 8.23
C VAL A 91 -1.41 15.11 9.08
N VAL A 92 -2.11 13.99 9.11
CA VAL A 92 -3.35 13.82 9.87
C VAL A 92 -3.19 12.75 10.95
N ASP A 93 -4.00 12.84 12.00
CA ASP A 93 -4.11 11.80 13.01
C ASP A 93 -5.01 10.67 12.48
N PRO A 94 -4.49 9.44 12.30
CA PRO A 94 -5.26 8.34 11.73
C PRO A 94 -6.46 7.93 12.59
N SER A 95 -6.40 8.15 13.90
CA SER A 95 -7.49 7.81 14.82
C SER A 95 -8.75 8.65 14.59
N THR A 96 -8.63 9.80 13.93
CA THR A 96 -9.75 10.70 13.60
C THR A 96 -10.44 10.33 12.29
N LEU A 97 -9.90 9.40 11.52
CA LEU A 97 -10.38 9.05 10.20
C LEU A 97 -11.41 7.91 10.25
N PRO A 98 -12.54 8.05 9.55
CA PRO A 98 -13.50 6.97 9.40
C PRO A 98 -12.89 5.75 8.71
N HIS A 99 -13.38 4.57 9.05
CA HIS A 99 -13.04 3.32 8.34
C HIS A 99 -13.32 3.46 6.84
N GLY A 100 -12.38 3.05 6.01
CA GLY A 100 -12.47 3.15 4.56
C GLY A 100 -11.97 4.46 3.98
N THR A 101 -11.57 5.44 4.80
CA THR A 101 -10.98 6.69 4.32
C THR A 101 -9.71 6.40 3.53
N PRO A 102 -9.58 6.89 2.27
CA PRO A 102 -8.37 6.73 1.51
C PRO A 102 -7.25 7.59 2.08
N VAL A 103 -6.11 6.96 2.32
CA VAL A 103 -4.91 7.61 2.85
C VAL A 103 -3.67 7.17 2.09
N ARG A 104 -2.65 8.01 2.12
CA ARG A 104 -1.29 7.66 1.76
C ARG A 104 -0.41 7.77 3.00
N VAL A 105 0.20 6.68 3.37
CA VAL A 105 1.09 6.61 4.53
C VAL A 105 2.52 6.39 4.06
N THR A 106 3.42 7.24 4.50
CA THR A 106 4.85 7.10 4.21
C THR A 106 5.55 6.54 5.45
N PHE A 107 6.34 5.51 5.22
CA PHE A 107 7.12 4.82 6.24
C PHE A 107 8.62 4.99 5.99
N VAL A 108 9.39 4.93 7.06
CA VAL A 108 10.85 4.85 7.01
C VAL A 108 11.29 3.57 7.69
N THR A 109 12.09 2.77 6.99
CA THR A 109 12.70 1.56 7.52
C THR A 109 13.87 1.90 8.45
N PRO A 110 14.36 0.94 9.28
CA PRO A 110 15.55 1.15 10.11
C PRO A 110 16.81 1.52 9.31
N THR A 111 16.86 1.18 8.02
CA THR A 111 17.97 1.53 7.10
C THR A 111 17.75 2.88 6.39
N ALA A 112 16.80 3.68 6.85
CA ALA A 112 16.43 4.98 6.29
C ALA A 112 15.88 4.95 4.85
N ALA A 113 15.42 3.81 4.39
CA ALA A 113 14.69 3.69 3.12
C ALA A 113 13.22 4.08 3.32
N THR A 114 12.66 4.84 2.39
CA THR A 114 11.26 5.24 2.41
C THR A 114 10.42 4.38 1.49
N PHE A 115 9.22 4.04 1.95
CA PHE A 115 8.18 3.45 1.10
C PHE A 115 6.82 4.04 1.49
N ALA A 116 5.86 3.99 0.59
CA ALA A 116 4.52 4.51 0.83
C ALA A 116 3.47 3.46 0.54
N VAL A 117 2.40 3.47 1.31
CA VAL A 117 1.23 2.61 1.08
C VAL A 117 0.01 3.51 0.95
N THR A 118 -0.74 3.32 -0.13
CA THR A 118 -1.94 4.09 -0.44
C THR A 118 -3.13 3.16 -0.50
N GLY A 119 -4.16 3.45 0.27
CA GLY A 119 -5.36 2.63 0.31
C GLY A 119 -6.35 3.07 1.38
N PRO A 120 -7.41 2.31 1.59
CA PRO A 120 -8.37 2.59 2.63
C PRO A 120 -7.78 2.29 4.02
N ILE A 121 -8.06 3.16 4.98
CA ILE A 121 -7.76 2.85 6.38
C ILE A 121 -8.75 1.80 6.88
N THR A 122 -8.24 0.76 7.50
CA THR A 122 -9.04 -0.36 8.04
C THR A 122 -8.62 -0.63 9.48
N ALA A 123 -9.49 -1.29 10.26
CA ALA A 123 -9.10 -1.78 11.56
C ALA A 123 -8.52 -3.20 11.45
N GLY A 124 -7.39 -3.42 12.09
CA GLY A 124 -6.86 -4.75 12.35
C GLY A 124 -7.65 -5.44 13.46
N ASN A 125 -6.98 -6.03 14.41
CA ASN A 125 -7.61 -6.37 15.67
C ASN A 125 -7.70 -5.11 16.57
N ASP A 126 -8.41 -5.14 17.67
CA ASP A 126 -8.92 -4.02 18.48
C ASP A 126 -7.99 -2.82 18.76
N ARG A 127 -6.74 -2.85 18.35
CA ARG A 127 -5.73 -1.85 18.74
C ARG A 127 -5.04 -1.16 17.56
N PHE A 128 -5.21 -1.67 16.34
CA PHE A 128 -4.40 -1.21 15.22
C PHE A 128 -5.25 -0.73 14.07
N LEU A 129 -4.86 0.40 13.51
CA LEU A 129 -5.31 0.84 12.19
C LEU A 129 -4.31 0.35 11.14
N LEU A 130 -4.82 -0.06 10.00
CA LEU A 130 -4.04 -0.61 8.89
C LEU A 130 -4.31 0.18 7.61
N VAL A 131 -3.28 0.29 6.78
CA VAL A 131 -3.39 0.56 5.35
C VAL A 131 -2.71 -0.60 4.63
N GLY A 132 -3.44 -1.32 3.78
CA GLY A 132 -2.97 -2.62 3.34
C GLY A 132 -2.66 -3.50 4.55
N SER A 133 -1.52 -4.17 4.52
CA SER A 133 -1.02 -5.00 5.63
C SER A 133 -0.21 -4.24 6.70
N TRP A 134 -0.09 -2.93 6.59
CA TRP A 134 0.81 -2.12 7.42
C TRP A 134 0.08 -1.37 8.53
N ILE A 135 0.65 -1.40 9.74
CA ILE A 135 0.12 -0.71 10.92
C ILE A 135 0.43 0.77 10.83
N VAL A 136 -0.60 1.63 10.94
CA VAL A 136 -0.49 3.09 10.81
C VAL A 136 -0.70 3.85 12.11
N ALA A 137 -1.21 3.22 13.14
CA ALA A 137 -1.46 3.85 14.43
C ALA A 137 -1.04 2.89 15.55
N ASP A 138 0.17 3.03 16.01
CA ASP A 138 0.67 2.40 17.22
C ASP A 138 1.75 3.30 17.82
N ASP A 139 1.62 3.64 19.10
CA ASP A 139 2.60 4.43 19.86
C ASP A 139 3.88 3.66 20.15
N ARG A 140 3.91 2.39 19.85
CA ARG A 140 5.10 1.57 20.04
C ARG A 140 6.12 1.86 18.95
N ALA A 141 7.39 1.77 19.33
CA ALA A 141 8.51 1.85 18.38
C ALA A 141 8.55 0.59 17.51
N ILE A 142 7.57 0.44 16.62
CA ILE A 142 7.55 -0.62 15.61
C ILE A 142 8.32 -0.13 14.39
N ALA A 143 9.23 -0.93 13.91
CA ALA A 143 9.88 -0.69 12.64
C ALA A 143 9.10 -1.46 11.53
N PRO A 144 8.75 -0.82 10.42
CA PRO A 144 9.08 0.54 10.01
C PRO A 144 8.20 1.61 10.68
N ARG A 145 8.77 2.81 10.80
CA ARG A 145 8.11 3.93 11.47
C ARG A 145 7.29 4.76 10.49
N VAL A 146 6.08 5.12 10.87
CA VAL A 146 5.24 6.09 10.14
C VAL A 146 5.86 7.49 10.26
N VAL A 147 6.05 8.17 9.14
CA VAL A 147 6.55 9.55 9.08
C VAL A 147 5.53 10.55 8.58
N SER A 148 4.56 10.12 7.78
CA SER A 148 3.43 10.97 7.39
C SER A 148 2.20 10.16 7.02
N ILE A 149 1.03 10.74 7.24
CA ILE A 149 -0.26 10.22 6.81
C ILE A 149 -1.00 11.36 6.10
N GLU A 150 -1.33 11.16 4.85
CA GLU A 150 -2.04 12.10 3.99
C GLU A 150 -3.42 11.55 3.63
N ARG A 151 -4.47 12.36 3.88
CA ARG A 151 -5.82 12.02 3.46
C ARG A 151 -6.01 12.32 1.97
N LEU A 152 -6.65 11.39 1.25
CA LEU A 152 -6.92 11.50 -0.18
C LEU A 152 -8.43 11.67 -0.40
N ASP A 153 -8.90 12.90 -0.58
CA ASP A 153 -10.33 13.20 -0.63
C ASP A 153 -11.02 12.82 -1.96
N ASP A 154 -10.26 12.76 -3.06
CA ASP A 154 -10.81 12.59 -4.42
C ASP A 154 -10.68 11.16 -4.97
N VAL A 155 -10.27 10.22 -4.14
CA VAL A 155 -10.10 8.83 -4.56
C VAL A 155 -11.39 8.06 -4.35
N ASP A 156 -12.01 7.61 -5.44
CA ASP A 156 -13.19 6.75 -5.40
C ASP A 156 -12.77 5.29 -5.15
N LEU A 157 -12.86 4.87 -3.90
CA LEU A 157 -12.60 3.50 -3.47
C LEU A 157 -13.84 2.59 -3.54
N HIS A 158 -14.98 3.06 -4.04
CA HIS A 158 -16.19 2.25 -4.15
C HIS A 158 -16.05 1.07 -5.12
N VAL A 159 -15.06 1.13 -6.00
CA VAL A 159 -14.68 0.00 -6.87
C VAL A 159 -13.97 -1.10 -6.09
N VAL A 160 -13.63 -0.83 -4.84
CA VAL A 160 -12.81 -1.68 -4.00
C VAL A 160 -13.68 -2.29 -2.94
N ASN A 161 -13.69 -3.60 -2.86
CA ASN A 161 -14.24 -4.32 -1.73
C ASN A 161 -13.40 -4.02 -0.49
N VAL A 162 -13.69 -2.91 0.19
CA VAL A 162 -13.13 -2.66 1.50
C VAL A 162 -13.76 -3.65 2.47
N PRO A 163 -13.00 -4.52 3.14
CA PRO A 163 -13.57 -5.46 4.08
C PRO A 163 -14.36 -4.71 5.14
N PRO A 164 -15.59 -5.11 5.47
CA PRO A 164 -16.31 -4.48 6.55
C PRO A 164 -15.54 -4.70 7.87
N LEU A 165 -15.61 -3.72 8.76
CA LEU A 165 -14.91 -3.75 10.05
C LEU A 165 -15.12 -5.06 10.82
N ARG A 166 -16.34 -5.62 10.75
CA ARG A 166 -16.68 -6.88 11.41
C ARG A 166 -15.95 -8.09 10.86
N SER A 167 -15.69 -8.16 9.56
CA SER A 167 -14.97 -9.29 8.97
C SER A 167 -13.49 -9.29 9.34
N VAL A 168 -12.91 -8.13 9.53
CA VAL A 168 -11.53 -8.01 10.04
C VAL A 168 -11.43 -8.45 11.49
N LEU A 169 -12.44 -8.13 12.31
CA LEU A 169 -12.47 -8.53 13.74
C LEU A 169 -12.77 -10.03 13.92
N VAL A 170 -13.59 -10.63 13.05
CA VAL A 170 -13.90 -12.07 13.12
C VAL A 170 -12.70 -12.92 12.73
N ASP A 171 -11.90 -12.48 11.77
CA ASP A 171 -10.68 -13.19 11.37
C ASP A 171 -9.58 -13.16 12.46
N ALA A 172 -9.66 -12.22 13.39
CA ALA A 172 -8.73 -12.11 14.51
C ALA A 172 -9.07 -13.08 15.67
N ASP A 173 -10.32 -13.53 15.77
CA ASP A 173 -10.81 -14.47 16.79
C ASP A 173 -10.78 -15.94 16.30
N ALA A 174 -10.44 -16.14 15.08
CA ALA A 174 -10.26 -17.45 14.48
C ALA A 174 -8.77 -17.83 14.49
#